data_b8b76c207c41d88cb560ed84f8203905
#
_entry.id   b8b76c207c41d88cb560ed84f8203905
#
_cell.length_a   1.000
_cell.length_b   1.000
_cell.length_c   1.000
_cell.angle_alpha   90.00
_cell.angle_beta   90.00
_cell.angle_gamma   90.00
#
_symmetry.space_group_name_H-M   'P 1'
#
loop_
_entity.id
_entity.type
_entity.pdbx_description
1 polymer ?
#
loop_
_entity_poly.entity_id
_entity_poly.type
_entity_poly.pdbx_seq_one_letter_code
_entity_poly.pdbx_strand_id
1 'polypeptide(L)'
;MDNGGPLLIALSADGVQIAHVRIGQGRPLVVVGGALYDHRRWLPVARLLSQQATVYVMDRRGRGGSGDDAATYAPEREVDDIAAVIAAAGGSADLLGHSSGALLAIQAAETGLPIRRLVLYEPPYFPRGVEQRSSDLPDRLFSLLRAGKPDDVVATFLLEGPRLPPPAVEARRGTPMWQEALQCARSLPYDSIIQIAFSFDTARLAELRIPTLLLLGGASPPAMRIGTDAIAEALPIATIVEMLGQEHIAMVTAPEAVADAVRTFLAPDH
;
A
#
# COMPACT_ATOMS: atom_id res chain seq x y z
N MET A 1 3.25 8.30 -21.34
CA MET A 1 3.96 7.70 -20.18
C MET A 1 4.02 6.21 -20.43
N ASP A 2 5.16 5.57 -20.15
CA ASP A 2 5.29 4.13 -20.25
C ASP A 2 4.54 3.45 -19.09
N ASN A 3 3.50 2.69 -19.40
CA ASN A 3 2.60 2.05 -18.41
C ASN A 3 3.14 0.68 -17.89
N GLY A 4 4.41 0.35 -18.11
CA GLY A 4 5.00 -0.91 -17.61
C GLY A 4 4.62 -2.17 -18.39
N GLY A 5 3.90 -2.04 -19.50
CA GLY A 5 3.40 -3.15 -20.31
C GLY A 5 1.85 -3.24 -20.30
N PRO A 6 1.29 -4.32 -20.87
CA PRO A 6 -0.15 -4.52 -20.90
C PRO A 6 -0.69 -4.77 -19.48
N LEU A 7 -1.87 -4.23 -19.19
CA LEU A 7 -2.63 -4.59 -18.00
C LEU A 7 -3.17 -6.01 -18.15
N LEU A 8 -2.87 -6.84 -17.17
CA LEU A 8 -3.42 -8.17 -16.98
C LEU A 8 -4.54 -8.09 -15.95
N ILE A 9 -5.46 -9.06 -15.98
CA ILE A 9 -6.62 -9.08 -15.08
C ILE A 9 -6.59 -10.36 -14.24
N ALA A 10 -6.69 -10.20 -12.92
CA ALA A 10 -7.06 -11.24 -11.98
C ALA A 10 -8.54 -11.04 -11.56
N LEU A 11 -9.28 -12.12 -11.38
CA LEU A 11 -10.67 -12.04 -10.95
C LEU A 11 -10.75 -12.27 -9.45
N SER A 12 -11.22 -11.28 -8.72
CA SER A 12 -11.44 -11.35 -7.26
C SER A 12 -12.60 -12.30 -6.92
N ALA A 13 -12.68 -12.73 -5.68
CA ALA A 13 -13.72 -13.67 -5.21
C ALA A 13 -15.15 -13.14 -5.41
N ASP A 14 -15.33 -11.83 -5.39
CA ASP A 14 -16.62 -11.17 -5.64
C ASP A 14 -16.88 -10.85 -7.13
N GLY A 15 -15.98 -11.30 -8.04
CA GLY A 15 -16.10 -11.07 -9.48
C GLY A 15 -15.54 -9.73 -9.96
N VAL A 16 -15.00 -8.89 -9.09
CA VAL A 16 -14.34 -7.65 -9.49
C VAL A 16 -13.04 -7.95 -10.23
N GLN A 17 -12.83 -7.29 -11.35
CA GLN A 17 -11.61 -7.39 -12.15
C GLN A 17 -10.50 -6.55 -11.51
N ILE A 18 -9.39 -7.18 -11.15
CA ILE A 18 -8.22 -6.53 -10.57
C ILE A 18 -7.10 -6.48 -11.60
N ALA A 19 -6.81 -5.27 -12.05
CA ALA A 19 -5.75 -5.02 -13.02
C ALA A 19 -4.38 -5.02 -12.35
N HIS A 20 -3.38 -5.53 -13.07
CA HIS A 20 -2.00 -5.47 -12.65
C HIS A 20 -1.06 -5.48 -13.86
N VAL A 21 0.14 -4.95 -13.70
CA VAL A 21 1.22 -5.14 -14.65
C VAL A 21 2.15 -6.23 -14.16
N ARG A 22 2.77 -6.97 -15.10
CA ARG A 22 3.77 -7.98 -14.82
C ARG A 22 5.08 -7.63 -15.49
N ILE A 23 6.16 -7.49 -14.71
CA ILE A 23 7.49 -7.08 -15.22
C ILE A 23 8.55 -8.04 -14.68
N GLY A 24 9.47 -8.44 -15.55
CA GLY A 24 10.63 -9.25 -15.17
C GLY A 24 10.39 -10.75 -15.17
N GLN A 25 11.37 -11.47 -14.62
CA GLN A 25 11.41 -12.93 -14.51
C GLN A 25 12.02 -13.32 -13.16
N GLY A 26 11.59 -14.44 -12.58
CA GLY A 26 12.06 -14.93 -11.30
C GLY A 26 10.93 -15.17 -10.32
N ARG A 27 11.25 -15.15 -9.02
CA ARG A 27 10.24 -15.34 -7.97
C ARG A 27 9.17 -14.25 -8.03
N PRO A 28 7.88 -14.61 -7.87
CA PRO A 28 6.80 -13.63 -7.84
C PRO A 28 6.92 -12.69 -6.63
N LEU A 29 6.80 -11.38 -6.89
CA LEU A 29 6.61 -10.33 -5.91
C LEU A 29 5.35 -9.55 -6.27
N VAL A 30 4.35 -9.56 -5.41
CA VAL A 30 3.15 -8.74 -5.55
C VAL A 30 3.35 -7.42 -4.81
N VAL A 31 3.02 -6.29 -5.46
CA VAL A 31 3.13 -4.95 -4.88
C VAL A 31 1.74 -4.33 -4.74
N VAL A 32 1.41 -3.94 -3.52
CA VAL A 32 0.14 -3.30 -3.12
C VAL A 32 0.41 -1.87 -2.71
N GLY A 33 0.02 -0.92 -3.56
CA GLY A 33 0.24 0.50 -3.33
C GLY A 33 -0.63 1.08 -2.21
N GLY A 34 -0.21 2.25 -1.70
CA GLY A 34 -0.99 3.05 -0.75
C GLY A 34 -2.10 3.86 -1.41
N ALA A 35 -2.62 4.86 -0.70
CA ALA A 35 -3.63 5.80 -1.20
C ALA A 35 -3.11 6.69 -2.33
N LEU A 36 -4.03 7.36 -3.05
CA LEU A 36 -3.77 8.43 -4.02
C LEU A 36 -3.15 8.01 -5.36
N TYR A 37 -2.77 6.75 -5.55
CA TYR A 37 -2.00 6.30 -6.71
C TYR A 37 -2.47 4.94 -7.22
N ASP A 38 -2.15 4.67 -8.49
CA ASP A 38 -2.26 3.36 -9.14
C ASP A 38 -0.86 2.71 -9.33
N HIS A 39 -0.81 1.60 -10.08
CA HIS A 39 0.41 0.84 -10.35
C HIS A 39 1.58 1.69 -10.87
N ARG A 40 1.32 2.76 -11.63
CA ARG A 40 2.34 3.60 -12.28
C ARG A 40 3.35 4.17 -11.28
N ARG A 41 2.92 4.43 -10.04
CA ARG A 41 3.77 4.98 -8.99
C ARG A 41 4.89 4.03 -8.55
N TRP A 42 4.67 2.73 -8.70
CA TRP A 42 5.64 1.70 -8.32
C TRP A 42 6.48 1.18 -9.49
N LEU A 43 6.22 1.60 -10.74
CA LEU A 43 6.97 1.14 -11.92
C LEU A 43 8.48 1.40 -11.85
N PRO A 44 8.98 2.54 -11.32
CA PRO A 44 10.43 2.73 -11.19
C PRO A 44 11.07 1.63 -10.34
N VAL A 45 10.53 1.33 -9.17
CA VAL A 45 11.03 0.26 -8.27
C VAL A 45 10.84 -1.11 -8.91
N ALA A 46 9.68 -1.38 -9.53
CA ALA A 46 9.40 -2.65 -10.17
C ALA A 46 10.39 -2.98 -11.29
N ARG A 47 10.79 -2.01 -12.10
CA ARG A 47 11.82 -2.18 -13.14
C ARG A 47 13.20 -2.51 -12.57
N LEU A 48 13.58 -1.89 -11.46
CA LEU A 48 14.84 -2.17 -10.78
C LEU A 48 14.87 -3.58 -10.17
N LEU A 49 13.71 -4.08 -9.70
CA LEU A 49 13.57 -5.42 -9.15
C LEU A 49 13.40 -6.51 -10.21
N SER A 50 12.99 -6.15 -11.43
CA SER A 50 12.60 -7.07 -12.51
C SER A 50 13.72 -7.98 -13.01
N GLN A 51 14.97 -7.67 -12.69
CA GLN A 51 16.13 -8.52 -13.04
C GLN A 51 16.21 -9.79 -12.17
N GLN A 52 15.57 -9.81 -11.00
CA GLN A 52 15.67 -10.89 -10.00
C GLN A 52 14.31 -11.42 -9.56
N ALA A 53 13.23 -10.72 -9.87
CA ALA A 53 11.87 -11.07 -9.53
C ALA A 53 10.90 -10.87 -10.69
N THR A 54 9.83 -11.62 -10.71
CA THR A 54 8.64 -11.26 -11.50
C THR A 54 7.76 -10.39 -10.64
N VAL A 55 7.72 -9.09 -10.94
CA VAL A 55 6.99 -8.10 -10.14
C VAL A 55 5.60 -7.90 -10.71
N TYR A 56 4.59 -8.11 -9.86
CA TYR A 56 3.18 -7.88 -10.14
C TYR A 56 2.74 -6.62 -9.39
N VAL A 57 2.60 -5.49 -10.09
CA VAL A 57 2.13 -4.24 -9.46
C VAL A 57 0.64 -4.11 -9.72
N MET A 58 -0.17 -4.28 -8.66
CA MET A 58 -1.61 -4.27 -8.80
C MET A 58 -2.19 -2.85 -8.66
N ASP A 59 -3.25 -2.60 -9.42
CA ASP A 59 -4.18 -1.52 -9.14
C ASP A 59 -5.19 -2.03 -8.10
N ARG A 60 -5.28 -1.38 -6.96
CA ARG A 60 -6.30 -1.70 -5.98
C ARG A 60 -7.69 -1.38 -6.55
N ARG A 61 -8.75 -2.02 -6.05
CA ARG A 61 -10.11 -1.77 -6.52
C ARG A 61 -10.45 -0.28 -6.51
N GLY A 62 -11.17 0.17 -7.54
CA GLY A 62 -11.52 1.57 -7.73
C GLY A 62 -10.40 2.46 -8.25
N ARG A 63 -9.23 1.92 -8.67
CA ARG A 63 -8.08 2.66 -9.19
C ARG A 63 -7.57 2.09 -10.49
N GLY A 64 -6.90 2.95 -11.26
CA GLY A 64 -6.24 2.54 -12.50
C GLY A 64 -7.15 1.75 -13.43
N GLY A 65 -6.75 0.53 -13.79
CA GLY A 65 -7.51 -0.38 -14.63
C GLY A 65 -8.42 -1.35 -13.88
N SER A 66 -8.42 -1.31 -12.52
CA SER A 66 -9.26 -2.20 -11.72
C SER A 66 -10.72 -1.74 -11.67
N GLY A 67 -11.61 -2.73 -11.63
CA GLY A 67 -13.03 -2.52 -11.36
C GLY A 67 -13.29 -2.05 -9.92
N ASP A 68 -14.56 -1.77 -9.67
CA ASP A 68 -15.05 -1.38 -8.35
C ASP A 68 -16.51 -1.79 -8.21
N ASP A 69 -16.88 -2.28 -7.03
CA ASP A 69 -18.27 -2.47 -6.63
C ASP A 69 -18.51 -1.67 -5.34
N ALA A 70 -18.61 -0.34 -5.51
CA ALA A 70 -18.70 0.61 -4.41
C ALA A 70 -19.93 0.41 -3.51
N ALA A 71 -20.97 -0.29 -3.98
CA ALA A 71 -22.20 -0.50 -3.21
C ALA A 71 -21.97 -1.32 -1.92
N THR A 72 -20.91 -2.12 -1.88
CA THR A 72 -20.66 -3.07 -0.80
C THR A 72 -19.18 -3.17 -0.42
N TYR A 73 -18.46 -2.05 -0.41
CA TYR A 73 -17.05 -2.07 -0.03
C TYR A 73 -16.85 -2.58 1.41
N ALA A 74 -15.88 -3.50 1.54
CA ALA A 74 -15.32 -3.97 2.81
C ALA A 74 -13.81 -4.20 2.63
N PRO A 75 -12.97 -3.87 3.63
CA PRO A 75 -11.52 -4.03 3.53
C PRO A 75 -11.08 -5.46 3.23
N GLU A 76 -11.82 -6.46 3.70
CA GLU A 76 -11.57 -7.89 3.48
C GLU A 76 -11.62 -8.25 1.99
N ARG A 77 -12.40 -7.53 1.19
CA ARG A 77 -12.46 -7.73 -0.26
C ARG A 77 -11.14 -7.34 -0.95
N GLU A 78 -10.41 -6.37 -0.42
CA GLU A 78 -9.07 -6.06 -0.94
C GLU A 78 -8.04 -7.13 -0.56
N VAL A 79 -8.26 -7.88 0.51
CA VAL A 79 -7.48 -9.09 0.82
C VAL A 79 -7.77 -10.19 -0.21
N ASP A 80 -9.03 -10.36 -0.61
CA ASP A 80 -9.41 -11.28 -1.70
C ASP A 80 -8.80 -10.84 -3.04
N ASP A 81 -8.68 -9.53 -3.30
CA ASP A 81 -8.00 -9.00 -4.48
C ASP A 81 -6.52 -9.39 -4.50
N ILE A 82 -5.85 -9.27 -3.36
CA ILE A 82 -4.45 -9.70 -3.20
C ILE A 82 -4.34 -11.21 -3.44
N ALA A 83 -5.26 -12.00 -2.89
CA ALA A 83 -5.31 -13.44 -3.12
C ALA A 83 -5.45 -13.79 -4.60
N ALA A 84 -6.31 -13.07 -5.33
CA ALA A 84 -6.49 -13.27 -6.77
C ALA A 84 -5.21 -12.98 -7.57
N VAL A 85 -4.47 -11.90 -7.23
CA VAL A 85 -3.20 -11.58 -7.88
C VAL A 85 -2.11 -12.60 -7.50
N ILE A 86 -2.05 -13.07 -6.24
CA ILE A 86 -1.13 -14.15 -5.83
C ILE A 86 -1.44 -15.44 -6.61
N ALA A 87 -2.72 -15.78 -6.80
CA ALA A 87 -3.11 -16.93 -7.62
C ALA A 87 -2.64 -16.78 -9.07
N ALA A 88 -2.83 -15.61 -9.69
CA ALA A 88 -2.34 -15.30 -11.02
C ALA A 88 -0.79 -15.32 -11.11
N ALA A 89 -0.09 -15.07 -10.00
CA ALA A 89 1.36 -15.14 -9.89
C ALA A 89 1.90 -16.56 -9.69
N GLY A 90 1.04 -17.59 -9.66
CA GLY A 90 1.43 -18.99 -9.52
C GLY A 90 1.14 -19.60 -8.15
N GLY A 91 0.27 -18.99 -7.36
CA GLY A 91 -0.27 -19.54 -6.11
C GLY A 91 0.55 -19.23 -4.86
N SER A 92 1.75 -18.65 -4.96
CA SER A 92 2.47 -18.10 -3.81
C SER A 92 3.41 -16.97 -4.26
N ALA A 93 3.58 -15.93 -3.42
CA ALA A 93 4.39 -14.77 -3.75
C ALA A 93 5.10 -14.19 -2.53
N ASP A 94 6.13 -13.37 -2.77
CA ASP A 94 6.55 -12.37 -1.80
C ASP A 94 5.56 -11.20 -1.92
N LEU A 95 5.28 -10.49 -0.83
CA LEU A 95 4.29 -9.41 -0.81
C LEU A 95 4.91 -8.11 -0.30
N LEU A 96 4.79 -7.03 -1.07
CA LEU A 96 5.16 -5.70 -0.65
C LEU A 96 3.91 -4.84 -0.52
N GLY A 97 3.67 -4.31 0.66
CA GLY A 97 2.62 -3.33 0.92
C GLY A 97 3.20 -1.96 1.29
N HIS A 98 2.58 -0.91 0.79
CA HIS A 98 2.94 0.47 1.14
C HIS A 98 1.76 1.20 1.76
N SER A 99 2.00 1.91 2.88
CA SER A 99 0.97 2.73 3.52
C SER A 99 -0.30 1.93 3.83
N SER A 100 -1.48 2.35 3.39
CA SER A 100 -2.73 1.57 3.53
C SER A 100 -2.64 0.18 2.87
N GLY A 101 -1.87 0.04 1.79
CA GLY A 101 -1.56 -1.26 1.19
C GLY A 101 -0.72 -2.16 2.09
N ALA A 102 0.08 -1.59 3.00
CA ALA A 102 0.81 -2.38 4.00
C ALA A 102 -0.11 -2.90 5.10
N LEU A 103 -1.18 -2.18 5.46
CA LEU A 103 -2.24 -2.70 6.34
C LEU A 103 -2.94 -3.90 5.70
N LEU A 104 -3.27 -3.81 4.41
CA LEU A 104 -3.85 -4.92 3.64
C LEU A 104 -2.88 -6.11 3.57
N ALA A 105 -1.58 -5.86 3.41
CA ALA A 105 -0.57 -6.91 3.38
C ALA A 105 -0.42 -7.62 4.74
N ILE A 106 -0.54 -6.90 5.87
CA ILE A 106 -0.62 -7.49 7.21
C ILE A 106 -1.87 -8.38 7.31
N GLN A 107 -3.03 -7.88 6.92
CA GLN A 107 -4.27 -8.66 6.96
C GLN A 107 -4.19 -9.89 6.04
N ALA A 108 -3.62 -9.77 4.85
CA ALA A 108 -3.39 -10.89 3.95
C ALA A 108 -2.51 -11.97 4.61
N ALA A 109 -1.47 -11.56 5.35
CA ALA A 109 -0.62 -12.48 6.10
C ALA A 109 -1.38 -13.14 7.27
N GLU A 110 -2.17 -12.39 8.04
CA GLU A 110 -2.99 -12.88 9.15
C GLU A 110 -4.08 -13.87 8.70
N THR A 111 -4.61 -13.72 7.49
CA THR A 111 -5.58 -14.67 6.91
C THR A 111 -4.94 -15.94 6.34
N GLY A 112 -3.61 -16.04 6.40
CA GLY A 112 -2.87 -17.22 5.96
C GLY A 112 -2.70 -17.33 4.44
N LEU A 113 -2.75 -16.23 3.69
CA LEU A 113 -2.42 -16.26 2.28
C LEU A 113 -0.98 -16.78 2.07
N PRO A 114 -0.70 -17.46 0.96
CA PRO A 114 0.59 -18.10 0.70
C PRO A 114 1.70 -17.08 0.39
N ILE A 115 2.07 -16.31 1.42
CA ILE A 115 3.10 -15.27 1.40
C ILE A 115 4.40 -15.86 1.96
N ARG A 116 5.49 -15.79 1.20
CA ARG A 116 6.79 -16.31 1.61
C ARG A 116 7.60 -15.33 2.44
N ARG A 117 7.63 -14.07 1.99
CA ARG A 117 8.29 -12.94 2.67
C ARG A 117 7.41 -11.71 2.56
N LEU A 118 7.41 -10.89 3.59
CA LEU A 118 6.58 -9.69 3.69
C LEU A 118 7.46 -8.45 3.74
N VAL A 119 7.16 -7.44 2.92
CA VAL A 119 7.79 -6.12 2.97
C VAL A 119 6.71 -5.10 3.28
N LEU A 120 6.88 -4.35 4.35
CA LEU A 120 5.95 -3.33 4.83
C LEU A 120 6.64 -1.96 4.80
N TYR A 121 6.22 -1.10 3.90
CA TYR A 121 6.74 0.26 3.84
C TYR A 121 5.76 1.21 4.52
N GLU A 122 6.16 1.66 5.71
CA GLU A 122 5.43 2.61 6.55
C GLU A 122 3.92 2.35 6.65
N PRO A 123 3.51 1.18 7.16
CA PRO A 123 2.10 0.95 7.46
C PRO A 123 1.63 1.96 8.50
N PRO A 124 0.50 2.67 8.29
CA PRO A 124 -0.09 3.54 9.31
C PRO A 124 -0.81 2.71 10.38
N TYR A 125 -0.06 1.85 11.06
CA TYR A 125 -0.50 0.87 12.04
C TYR A 125 0.12 1.23 13.39
N PHE A 126 -0.62 1.96 14.22
CA PHE A 126 -0.09 2.60 15.42
C PHE A 126 -0.66 2.00 16.69
N PRO A 127 0.16 1.87 17.76
CA PRO A 127 -0.33 1.59 19.10
C PRO A 127 -1.40 2.61 19.54
N ARG A 128 -2.29 2.19 20.44
CA ARG A 128 -3.34 3.06 20.96
C ARG A 128 -2.74 4.34 21.56
N GLY A 129 -3.30 5.48 21.20
CA GLY A 129 -2.88 6.80 21.71
C GLY A 129 -1.79 7.49 20.91
N VAL A 130 -1.15 6.84 19.95
CA VAL A 130 -0.13 7.47 19.08
C VAL A 130 -0.80 8.35 18.04
N GLU A 131 -1.81 7.85 17.35
CA GLU A 131 -2.67 8.60 16.46
C GLU A 131 -4.13 8.19 16.65
N GLN A 132 -5.02 9.17 16.60
CA GLN A 132 -6.45 8.92 16.53
C GLN A 132 -6.95 9.36 15.17
N ARG A 133 -7.64 8.46 14.48
CA ARG A 133 -8.29 8.77 13.21
C ARG A 133 -9.74 9.11 13.46
N SER A 134 -10.24 10.09 12.71
CA SER A 134 -11.65 10.45 12.77
C SER A 134 -12.50 9.32 12.19
N SER A 135 -13.40 8.76 12.99
CA SER A 135 -14.27 7.67 12.55
C SER A 135 -15.31 8.12 11.52
N ASP A 136 -15.56 9.42 11.38
CA ASP A 136 -16.51 10.01 10.43
C ASP A 136 -15.85 10.44 9.09
N LEU A 137 -14.52 10.34 8.99
CA LEU A 137 -13.81 10.74 7.77
C LEU A 137 -14.32 10.01 6.52
N PRO A 138 -14.55 8.68 6.51
CA PRO A 138 -15.09 8.00 5.33
C PRO A 138 -16.43 8.58 4.89
N ASP A 139 -17.35 8.82 5.81
CA ASP A 139 -18.69 9.35 5.49
C ASP A 139 -18.64 10.75 4.89
N ARG A 140 -17.74 11.59 5.40
CA ARG A 140 -17.51 12.93 4.86
C ARG A 140 -16.91 12.88 3.44
N LEU A 141 -15.94 11.99 3.22
CA LEU A 141 -15.36 11.79 1.89
C LEU A 141 -16.42 11.27 0.89
N PHE A 142 -17.25 10.29 1.28
CA PHE A 142 -18.37 9.84 0.45
C PHE A 142 -19.38 10.97 0.17
N SER A 143 -19.64 11.84 1.15
CA SER A 143 -20.54 12.98 0.97
C SER A 143 -19.99 14.00 -0.05
N LEU A 144 -18.69 14.25 -0.01
CA LEU A 144 -18.00 15.11 -0.99
C LEU A 144 -18.03 14.47 -2.39
N LEU A 145 -17.84 13.14 -2.50
CA LEU A 145 -17.95 12.43 -3.79
C LEU A 145 -19.37 12.56 -4.37
N ARG A 146 -20.40 12.34 -3.55
CA ARG A 146 -21.81 12.51 -3.98
C ARG A 146 -22.13 13.94 -4.40
N ALA A 147 -21.45 14.91 -3.81
CA ALA A 147 -21.58 16.33 -4.17
C ALA A 147 -20.76 16.73 -5.43
N GLY A 148 -20.04 15.77 -6.06
CA GLY A 148 -19.22 16.04 -7.25
C GLY A 148 -17.98 16.88 -6.97
N LYS A 149 -17.40 16.79 -5.77
CA LYS A 149 -16.27 17.61 -5.29
C LYS A 149 -14.98 16.80 -5.10
N PRO A 150 -14.40 16.18 -6.15
CA PRO A 150 -13.22 15.35 -6.01
C PRO A 150 -11.98 16.09 -5.48
N ASP A 151 -11.83 17.39 -5.78
CA ASP A 151 -10.76 18.22 -5.23
C ASP A 151 -10.86 18.36 -3.72
N ASP A 152 -12.07 18.53 -3.19
CA ASP A 152 -12.30 18.59 -1.74
C ASP A 152 -12.08 17.22 -1.08
N VAL A 153 -12.38 16.13 -1.79
CA VAL A 153 -12.08 14.76 -1.30
C VAL A 153 -10.58 14.59 -1.11
N VAL A 154 -9.77 14.92 -2.13
CA VAL A 154 -8.31 14.80 -2.05
C VAL A 154 -7.75 15.70 -0.96
N ALA A 155 -8.20 16.96 -0.89
CA ALA A 155 -7.76 17.91 0.13
C ALA A 155 -8.09 17.41 1.55
N THR A 156 -9.33 17.02 1.80
CA THR A 156 -9.79 16.52 3.11
C THR A 156 -9.02 15.26 3.52
N PHE A 157 -8.82 14.32 2.58
CA PHE A 157 -8.04 13.13 2.85
C PHE A 157 -6.58 13.45 3.23
N LEU A 158 -5.92 14.37 2.50
CA LEU A 158 -4.54 14.76 2.79
C LEU A 158 -4.39 15.48 4.14
N LEU A 159 -5.37 16.30 4.50
CA LEU A 159 -5.39 17.04 5.78
C LEU A 159 -5.63 16.12 6.98
N GLU A 160 -6.47 15.10 6.84
CA GLU A 160 -6.95 14.32 7.99
C GLU A 160 -6.44 12.88 8.02
N GLY A 161 -6.09 12.28 6.88
CA GLY A 161 -5.43 10.98 6.78
C GLY A 161 -3.95 11.07 7.16
N PRO A 162 -3.06 11.48 6.24
CA PRO A 162 -1.64 11.67 6.53
C PRO A 162 -1.34 12.95 7.32
N ARG A 163 -2.33 13.80 7.60
CA ARG A 163 -2.25 15.04 8.38
C ARG A 163 -1.22 16.04 7.84
N LEU A 164 -1.20 16.20 6.53
CA LEU A 164 -0.34 17.22 5.94
C LEU A 164 -0.80 18.63 6.37
N PRO A 165 0.15 19.54 6.66
CA PRO A 165 -0.22 20.90 6.99
C PRO A 165 -0.92 21.58 5.80
N PRO A 166 -1.92 22.48 6.06
CA PRO A 166 -2.69 23.11 4.99
C PRO A 166 -1.86 23.76 3.88
N PRO A 167 -0.75 24.48 4.16
CA PRO A 167 0.09 25.03 3.09
C PRO A 167 0.69 23.96 2.17
N ALA A 168 1.03 22.78 2.71
CA ALA A 168 1.57 21.68 1.92
C ALA A 168 0.51 21.02 1.04
N VAL A 169 -0.75 21.01 1.44
CA VAL A 169 -1.88 20.55 0.63
C VAL A 169 -2.14 21.54 -0.51
N GLU A 170 -2.21 22.85 -0.21
CA GLU A 170 -2.42 23.87 -1.22
C GLU A 170 -1.30 23.92 -2.26
N ALA A 171 -0.03 23.74 -1.84
CA ALA A 171 1.11 23.67 -2.75
C ALA A 171 1.04 22.49 -3.74
N ARG A 172 0.26 21.45 -3.43
CA ARG A 172 0.06 20.30 -4.33
C ARG A 172 -1.04 20.53 -5.36
N ARG A 173 -1.97 21.45 -5.11
CA ARG A 173 -3.08 21.70 -6.03
C ARG A 173 -2.57 22.05 -7.44
N GLY A 174 -3.21 21.48 -8.46
CA GLY A 174 -2.86 21.71 -9.86
C GLY A 174 -1.57 21.05 -10.34
N THR A 175 -0.79 20.40 -9.46
CA THR A 175 0.39 19.65 -9.87
C THR A 175 0.01 18.33 -10.58
N PRO A 176 0.92 17.72 -11.37
CA PRO A 176 0.68 16.39 -11.93
C PRO A 176 0.31 15.33 -10.86
N MET A 177 0.93 15.39 -9.68
CA MET A 177 0.62 14.50 -8.55
C MET A 177 -0.82 14.71 -8.04
N TRP A 178 -1.31 15.94 -8.04
CA TRP A 178 -2.70 16.23 -7.70
C TRP A 178 -3.67 15.64 -8.72
N GLN A 179 -3.36 15.74 -10.01
CA GLN A 179 -4.18 15.16 -11.08
C GLN A 179 -4.26 13.63 -10.98
N GLU A 180 -3.16 12.96 -10.61
CA GLU A 180 -3.16 11.53 -10.34
C GLU A 180 -4.04 11.19 -9.12
N ALA A 181 -3.93 11.98 -8.03
CA ALA A 181 -4.75 11.80 -6.85
C ALA A 181 -6.25 11.97 -7.14
N LEU A 182 -6.63 12.91 -8.01
CA LEU A 182 -8.02 13.08 -8.45
C LEU A 182 -8.56 11.85 -9.18
N GLN A 183 -7.74 11.14 -9.96
CA GLN A 183 -8.13 9.88 -10.62
C GLN A 183 -8.46 8.78 -9.61
N CYS A 184 -7.87 8.86 -8.39
CA CYS A 184 -8.09 7.90 -7.30
C CYS A 184 -9.09 8.42 -6.25
N ALA A 185 -9.65 9.63 -6.41
CA ALA A 185 -10.47 10.28 -5.39
C ALA A 185 -11.62 9.41 -4.89
N ARG A 186 -12.27 8.65 -5.79
CA ARG A 186 -13.41 7.79 -5.45
C ARG A 186 -13.08 6.67 -4.46
N SER A 187 -11.82 6.25 -4.38
CA SER A 187 -11.36 5.17 -3.50
C SER A 187 -10.71 5.66 -2.20
N LEU A 188 -10.57 6.97 -1.98
CA LEU A 188 -9.98 7.51 -0.74
C LEU A 188 -10.82 7.23 0.52
N PRO A 189 -12.17 7.15 0.46
CA PRO A 189 -12.95 6.65 1.58
C PRO A 189 -12.53 5.22 2.01
N TYR A 190 -12.15 4.36 1.05
CA TYR A 190 -11.70 2.99 1.33
C TYR A 190 -10.41 2.97 2.15
N ASP A 191 -9.43 3.83 1.82
CA ASP A 191 -8.20 3.96 2.60
C ASP A 191 -8.48 4.39 4.04
N SER A 192 -9.46 5.27 4.24
CA SER A 192 -9.88 5.71 5.57
C SER A 192 -10.57 4.58 6.33
N ILE A 193 -11.42 3.78 5.67
CA ILE A 193 -12.07 2.60 6.25
C ILE A 193 -11.03 1.57 6.68
N ILE A 194 -10.06 1.24 5.81
CA ILE A 194 -8.97 0.30 6.11
C ILE A 194 -8.23 0.70 7.40
N GLN A 195 -7.88 1.98 7.51
CA GLN A 195 -7.13 2.49 8.65
C GLN A 195 -7.94 2.49 9.97
N ILE A 196 -9.27 2.50 9.88
CA ILE A 196 -10.17 2.40 11.04
C ILE A 196 -10.43 0.93 11.40
N ALA A 197 -10.65 0.08 10.38
CA ALA A 197 -11.00 -1.32 10.56
C ALA A 197 -9.84 -2.15 11.12
N PHE A 198 -8.62 -1.90 10.65
CA PHE A 198 -7.45 -2.66 11.06
C PHE A 198 -6.73 -1.97 12.21
N SER A 199 -7.10 -2.35 13.42
CA SER A 199 -6.48 -1.84 14.65
C SER A 199 -5.21 -2.61 15.00
N PHE A 200 -4.22 -1.91 15.56
CA PHE A 200 -2.96 -2.50 16.02
C PHE A 200 -3.22 -3.60 17.07
N ASP A 201 -2.76 -4.81 16.76
CA ASP A 201 -2.89 -6.00 17.60
C ASP A 201 -1.57 -6.76 17.67
N THR A 202 -0.87 -6.64 18.81
CA THR A 202 0.41 -7.32 19.03
C THR A 202 0.29 -8.84 19.10
N ALA A 203 -0.85 -9.36 19.57
CA ALA A 203 -1.05 -10.80 19.67
C ALA A 203 -1.15 -11.45 18.28
N ARG A 204 -1.87 -10.82 17.37
CA ARG A 204 -1.95 -11.29 15.98
C ARG A 204 -0.60 -11.21 15.26
N LEU A 205 0.11 -10.10 15.41
CA LEU A 205 1.45 -9.94 14.83
C LEU A 205 2.41 -11.01 15.38
N ALA A 206 2.33 -11.33 16.68
CA ALA A 206 3.17 -12.35 17.31
C ALA A 206 2.95 -13.78 16.76
N GLU A 207 1.85 -14.04 16.08
CA GLU A 207 1.56 -15.32 15.44
C GLU A 207 2.17 -15.45 14.04
N LEU A 208 2.52 -14.33 13.39
CA LEU A 208 3.07 -14.32 12.03
C LEU A 208 4.51 -14.87 12.03
N ARG A 209 4.73 -15.98 11.32
CA ARG A 209 6.06 -16.62 11.15
C ARG A 209 6.70 -16.29 9.80
N ILE A 210 6.23 -15.22 9.14
CA ILE A 210 6.71 -14.78 7.84
C ILE A 210 7.88 -13.82 8.06
N PRO A 211 9.07 -14.06 7.48
CA PRO A 211 10.16 -13.10 7.50
C PRO A 211 9.66 -11.74 6.96
N THR A 212 9.82 -10.69 7.76
CA THR A 212 9.26 -9.38 7.45
C THR A 212 10.34 -8.29 7.44
N LEU A 213 10.38 -7.53 6.36
CA LEU A 213 11.14 -6.30 6.22
C LEU A 213 10.24 -5.10 6.46
N LEU A 214 10.64 -4.22 7.37
CA LEU A 214 10.01 -2.93 7.60
C LEU A 214 10.88 -1.82 6.97
N LEU A 215 10.34 -1.09 6.01
CA LEU A 215 10.98 0.08 5.42
C LEU A 215 10.47 1.33 6.09
N LEU A 216 11.39 2.19 6.52
CA LEU A 216 11.10 3.46 7.20
C LEU A 216 11.89 4.60 6.56
N GLY A 217 11.22 5.69 6.23
CA GLY A 217 11.87 6.93 5.84
C GLY A 217 12.49 7.64 7.06
N GLY A 218 13.79 7.90 7.01
CA GLY A 218 14.51 8.54 8.12
C GLY A 218 14.07 9.99 8.40
N ALA A 219 13.41 10.64 7.43
CA ALA A 219 12.83 11.97 7.58
C ALA A 219 11.29 11.95 7.76
N SER A 220 10.68 10.77 7.85
CA SER A 220 9.24 10.62 8.08
C SER A 220 8.82 11.11 9.47
N PRO A 221 7.54 11.51 9.66
CA PRO A 221 7.03 11.95 10.95
C PRO A 221 7.30 10.92 12.07
N PRO A 222 7.53 11.38 13.33
CA PRO A 222 7.87 10.50 14.47
C PRO A 222 6.86 9.35 14.69
N ALA A 223 5.58 9.55 14.39
CA ALA A 223 4.57 8.51 14.50
C ALA A 223 4.88 7.27 13.62
N MET A 224 5.47 7.47 12.43
CA MET A 224 5.88 6.35 11.57
C MET A 224 6.98 5.52 12.21
N ARG A 225 7.95 6.15 12.87
CA ARG A 225 8.98 5.47 13.67
C ARG A 225 8.35 4.64 14.78
N ILE A 226 7.48 5.26 15.59
CA ILE A 226 6.82 4.59 16.72
C ILE A 226 6.00 3.38 16.22
N GLY A 227 5.26 3.53 15.14
CA GLY A 227 4.49 2.43 14.55
C GLY A 227 5.39 1.30 14.03
N THR A 228 6.46 1.66 13.31
CA THR A 228 7.43 0.69 12.76
C THR A 228 8.12 -0.11 13.85
N ASP A 229 8.61 0.56 14.90
CA ASP A 229 9.29 -0.08 16.02
C ASP A 229 8.33 -1.02 16.76
N ALA A 230 7.09 -0.57 17.02
CA ALA A 230 6.09 -1.39 17.67
C ALA A 230 5.69 -2.65 16.86
N ILE A 231 5.63 -2.55 15.53
CA ILE A 231 5.41 -3.70 14.65
C ILE A 231 6.61 -4.65 14.73
N ALA A 232 7.83 -4.12 14.66
CA ALA A 232 9.04 -4.92 14.70
C ALA A 232 9.18 -5.69 16.04
N GLU A 233 8.84 -5.03 17.16
CA GLU A 233 8.84 -5.67 18.48
C GLU A 233 7.80 -6.79 18.61
N ALA A 234 6.66 -6.67 17.92
CA ALA A 234 5.61 -7.67 17.97
C ALA A 234 5.84 -8.86 17.03
N LEU A 235 6.54 -8.65 15.90
CA LEU A 235 6.80 -9.69 14.91
C LEU A 235 7.98 -10.60 15.33
N PRO A 236 7.85 -11.93 15.26
CA PRO A 236 8.93 -12.86 15.63
C PRO A 236 10.18 -12.78 14.74
N ILE A 237 10.00 -12.42 13.46
CA ILE A 237 11.07 -12.39 12.46
C ILE A 237 10.94 -11.07 11.68
N ALA A 238 11.53 -10.00 12.20
CA ALA A 238 11.48 -8.69 11.58
C ALA A 238 12.85 -8.03 11.45
N THR A 239 13.05 -7.27 10.39
CA THR A 239 14.20 -6.41 10.15
C THR A 239 13.71 -5.02 9.76
N ILE A 240 14.29 -3.97 10.34
CA ILE A 240 14.02 -2.59 9.93
C ILE A 240 15.17 -2.09 9.06
N VAL A 241 14.84 -1.48 7.93
CA VAL A 241 15.77 -0.70 7.11
C VAL A 241 15.30 0.73 7.07
N GLU A 242 16.12 1.63 7.61
CA GLU A 242 15.90 3.07 7.57
C GLU A 242 16.54 3.68 6.32
N MET A 243 15.72 4.33 5.52
CA MET A 243 16.15 5.05 4.32
C MET A 243 16.47 6.50 4.70
N LEU A 244 17.74 6.80 4.95
CA LEU A 244 18.21 8.12 5.42
C LEU A 244 17.80 9.25 4.47
N GLY A 245 17.23 10.32 5.03
CA GLY A 245 16.78 11.49 4.28
C GLY A 245 15.55 11.28 3.41
N GLN A 246 14.95 10.08 3.42
CA GLN A 246 13.72 9.79 2.71
C GLN A 246 12.50 9.89 3.62
N GLU A 247 11.34 10.06 2.98
CA GLU A 247 10.03 10.09 3.61
C GLU A 247 9.12 9.01 3.03
N HIS A 248 7.84 9.12 3.27
CA HIS A 248 6.77 8.18 2.89
C HIS A 248 6.69 7.81 1.41
N ILE A 249 7.34 8.57 0.52
CA ILE A 249 7.26 8.37 -0.94
C ILE A 249 8.62 8.06 -1.58
N ALA A 250 9.51 7.36 -0.88
CA ALA A 250 10.85 7.01 -1.41
C ALA A 250 10.78 6.16 -2.69
N MET A 251 9.67 5.46 -2.98
CA MET A 251 9.48 4.79 -4.27
C MET A 251 9.48 5.75 -5.45
N VAL A 252 9.34 7.08 -5.20
CA VAL A 252 9.40 8.15 -6.20
C VAL A 252 10.71 8.94 -6.10
N THR A 253 11.12 9.29 -4.87
CA THR A 253 12.27 10.19 -4.63
C THR A 253 13.60 9.46 -4.62
N ALA A 254 13.62 8.17 -4.30
CA ALA A 254 14.80 7.32 -4.24
C ALA A 254 14.46 5.85 -4.56
N PRO A 255 13.94 5.54 -5.78
CA PRO A 255 13.50 4.20 -6.13
C PRO A 255 14.61 3.16 -6.03
N GLU A 256 15.87 3.54 -6.26
CA GLU A 256 17.04 2.68 -6.11
C GLU A 256 17.21 2.22 -4.66
N ALA A 257 17.08 3.14 -3.68
CA ALA A 257 17.21 2.79 -2.26
C ALA A 257 16.13 1.80 -1.82
N VAL A 258 14.88 2.00 -2.27
CA VAL A 258 13.78 1.06 -2.02
C VAL A 258 14.08 -0.30 -2.66
N ALA A 259 14.49 -0.29 -3.94
CA ALA A 259 14.78 -1.53 -4.67
C ALA A 259 15.95 -2.30 -4.05
N ASP A 260 17.01 -1.62 -3.61
CA ASP A 260 18.18 -2.25 -3.00
C ASP A 260 17.83 -2.90 -1.66
N ALA A 261 17.06 -2.22 -0.81
CA ALA A 261 16.59 -2.78 0.45
C ALA A 261 15.72 -4.04 0.23
N VAL A 262 14.75 -3.94 -0.69
CA VAL A 262 13.89 -5.07 -1.05
C VAL A 262 14.71 -6.22 -1.65
N ARG A 263 15.62 -5.94 -2.58
CA ARG A 263 16.46 -6.93 -3.25
C ARG A 263 17.33 -7.70 -2.25
N THR A 264 17.97 -6.98 -1.32
CA THR A 264 18.81 -7.58 -0.28
C THR A 264 17.99 -8.53 0.60
N PHE A 265 16.80 -8.11 1.00
CA PHE A 265 15.92 -8.93 1.84
C PHE A 265 15.36 -10.15 1.09
N LEU A 266 15.05 -10.02 -0.20
CA LEU A 266 14.50 -11.12 -1.01
C LEU A 266 15.58 -12.06 -1.57
N ALA A 267 16.86 -11.77 -1.38
CA ALA A 267 17.94 -12.68 -1.78
C ALA A 267 17.79 -14.06 -1.11
N PRO A 268 18.18 -15.16 -1.77
CA PRO A 268 18.24 -16.46 -1.13
C PRO A 268 19.16 -16.42 0.09
N ASP A 269 18.77 -17.11 1.15
CA ASP A 269 19.68 -17.36 2.28
C ASP A 269 20.87 -18.19 1.74
N HIS A 270 22.09 -17.72 1.96
CA HIS A 270 23.32 -18.42 1.54
C HIS A 270 23.66 -19.56 2.49
#